data_8c8dab308e2f028fa801695d9ed7be10
#
_entry.id   8c8dab308e2f028fa801695d9ed7be10
#
_cell.length_a   1.000
_cell.length_b   1.000
_cell.length_c   1.000
_cell.angle_alpha   90.00
_cell.angle_beta   90.00
_cell.angle_gamma   90.00
#
_symmetry.space_group_name_H-M   'P 1'
#
loop_
_entity.id
_entity.type
_entity.pdbx_description
1 polymer ?
#
loop_
_entity_poly.entity_id
_entity_poly.type
_entity_poly.pdbx_seq_one_letter_code
_entity_poly.pdbx_strand_id
1 'polypeptide(L)' 'MARTISRDALEQKISKLETAISKNRQQYDQLTQELKELLDKKKALQREELMKAIAESSRSYEDILRYIKGSLPEEED' A
#
# COMPACT_ATOMS: atom_id res chain seq x y z
N MET A 1 47.09 -12.86 -23.67
CA MET A 1 46.06 -12.61 -24.67
C MET A 1 44.71 -12.36 -24.02
N ALA A 2 44.11 -11.29 -24.37
CA ALA A 2 42.77 -10.99 -23.87
C ALA A 2 41.79 -11.98 -24.47
N ARG A 3 41.05 -12.66 -23.63
CA ARG A 3 39.99 -13.53 -24.08
C ARG A 3 38.80 -12.70 -24.48
N THR A 4 38.41 -12.83 -25.73
CA THR A 4 37.15 -12.26 -26.16
C THR A 4 36.03 -13.18 -25.70
N ILE A 5 35.09 -12.66 -24.96
CA ILE A 5 33.89 -13.40 -24.59
C ILE A 5 33.09 -13.61 -25.87
N SER A 6 32.67 -14.84 -26.13
CA SER A 6 31.88 -15.15 -27.33
C SER A 6 30.55 -14.41 -27.26
N ARG A 7 30.02 -14.06 -28.41
CA ARG A 7 28.74 -13.39 -28.53
C ARG A 7 27.62 -14.24 -27.87
N ASP A 8 27.68 -15.53 -28.09
CA ASP A 8 26.68 -16.45 -27.51
C ASP A 8 26.71 -16.40 -25.96
N ALA A 9 27.93 -16.39 -25.40
CA ALA A 9 28.05 -16.32 -23.93
C ALA A 9 27.50 -15.01 -23.37
N LEU A 10 27.74 -13.89 -24.06
CA LEU A 10 27.18 -12.61 -23.68
C LEU A 10 25.66 -12.60 -23.77
N GLU A 11 25.12 -13.14 -24.86
CA GLU A 11 23.67 -13.21 -25.03
C GLU A 11 23.01 -14.07 -23.97
N GLN A 12 23.64 -15.15 -23.56
CA GLN A 12 23.12 -16.00 -22.48
C GLN A 12 23.11 -15.25 -21.15
N LYS A 13 24.16 -14.51 -20.84
CA LYS A 13 24.24 -13.71 -19.62
C LYS A 13 23.17 -12.63 -19.62
N ILE A 14 23.02 -11.95 -20.74
CA ILE A 14 22.00 -10.91 -20.88
C ILE A 14 20.60 -11.50 -20.66
N SER A 15 20.33 -12.64 -21.30
CA SER A 15 19.04 -13.31 -21.18
C SER A 15 18.74 -13.71 -19.72
N LYS A 16 19.74 -14.24 -19.01
CA LYS A 16 19.58 -14.60 -17.60
C LYS A 16 19.26 -13.39 -16.74
N LEU A 17 19.96 -12.28 -16.98
CA LEU A 17 19.71 -11.04 -16.24
C LEU A 17 18.34 -10.47 -16.54
N GLU A 18 17.93 -10.49 -17.78
CA GLU A 18 16.59 -10.03 -18.18
C GLU A 18 15.51 -10.86 -17.50
N THR A 19 15.69 -12.17 -17.44
CA THR A 19 14.75 -13.07 -16.75
C THR A 19 14.71 -12.77 -15.26
N ALA A 20 15.87 -12.57 -14.64
CA ALA A 20 15.93 -12.26 -13.22
C ALA A 20 15.26 -10.93 -12.91
N ILE A 21 15.47 -9.92 -13.73
CA ILE A 21 14.85 -8.60 -13.58
C ILE A 21 13.32 -8.73 -13.71
N SER A 22 12.87 -9.52 -14.70
CA SER A 22 11.45 -9.73 -14.89
C SER A 22 10.80 -10.39 -13.68
N LYS A 23 11.46 -11.43 -13.13
CA LYS A 23 10.96 -12.10 -11.92
C LYS A 23 10.92 -11.17 -10.73
N ASN A 24 11.97 -10.36 -10.54
CA ASN A 24 12.03 -9.41 -9.44
C ASN A 24 10.93 -8.36 -9.57
N ARG A 25 10.66 -7.92 -10.79
CA ARG A 25 9.59 -6.95 -11.04
C ARG A 25 8.23 -7.54 -10.71
N GLN A 26 7.99 -8.80 -11.10
CA GLN A 26 6.74 -9.49 -10.77
C GLN A 26 6.58 -9.64 -9.26
N GLN A 27 7.65 -10.01 -8.55
CA GLN A 27 7.62 -10.11 -7.09
C GLN A 27 7.34 -8.76 -6.44
N TYR A 28 7.99 -7.72 -6.94
CA TYR A 28 7.76 -6.37 -6.44
C TYR A 28 6.30 -5.95 -6.60
N ASP A 29 5.75 -6.19 -7.78
CA ASP A 29 4.35 -5.84 -8.06
C ASP A 29 3.40 -6.63 -7.16
N GLN A 30 3.67 -7.90 -6.94
CA GLN A 30 2.86 -8.76 -6.08
C GLN A 30 2.91 -8.28 -4.63
N LEU A 31 4.11 -7.99 -4.13
CA LEU A 31 4.29 -7.52 -2.76
C LEU A 31 3.64 -6.16 -2.55
N THR A 32 3.73 -5.29 -3.55
CA THR A 32 3.09 -3.98 -3.51
C THR A 32 1.58 -4.13 -3.45
N GLN A 33 1.03 -5.04 -4.22
CA GLN A 33 -0.41 -5.32 -4.21
C GLN A 33 -0.86 -5.87 -2.86
N GLU A 34 -0.10 -6.81 -2.30
CA GLU A 34 -0.41 -7.37 -0.99
C GLU A 34 -0.37 -6.30 0.09
N LEU A 35 0.62 -5.42 0.03
CA LEU A 35 0.73 -4.32 0.98
C LEU A 35 -0.50 -3.40 0.89
N LYS A 36 -0.90 -3.07 -0.32
CA LYS A 36 -2.08 -2.23 -0.55
C LYS A 36 -3.32 -2.87 0.07
N GLU A 37 -3.52 -4.17 -0.16
CA GLU A 37 -4.65 -4.90 0.40
C GLU A 37 -4.64 -4.90 1.92
N LEU A 38 -3.47 -5.09 2.53
CA LEU A 38 -3.33 -5.07 3.98
C LEU A 38 -3.59 -3.70 4.55
N LEU A 39 -3.11 -2.65 3.88
CA LEU A 39 -3.39 -1.28 4.31
C LEU A 39 -4.87 -0.95 4.24
N ASP A 40 -5.55 -1.43 3.20
CA ASP A 40 -7.00 -1.24 3.07
C ASP A 40 -7.74 -1.97 4.19
N LYS A 41 -7.32 -3.19 4.52
CA LYS A 41 -7.90 -3.95 5.64
C LYS A 41 -7.68 -3.25 6.97
N LYS A 42 -6.47 -2.71 7.16
CA LYS A 42 -6.17 -1.96 8.38
C LYS A 42 -7.09 -0.76 8.53
N LYS A 43 -7.31 -0.02 7.45
CA LYS A 43 -8.22 1.14 7.46
C LYS A 43 -9.65 0.72 7.76
N ALA A 44 -10.09 -0.42 7.22
CA ALA A 44 -11.42 -0.95 7.48
C ALA A 44 -11.59 -1.31 8.95
N LEU A 45 -10.59 -1.97 9.55
CA LEU A 45 -10.60 -2.32 10.97
C LEU A 45 -10.63 -1.07 11.84
N GLN A 46 -9.85 -0.05 11.50
CA GLN A 46 -9.85 1.20 12.24
C GLN A 46 -11.21 1.88 12.21
N ARG A 47 -11.89 1.83 11.07
CA ARG A 47 -13.26 2.36 10.97
C ARG A 47 -14.23 1.56 11.82
N GLU A 48 -14.13 0.23 11.81
CA GLU A 48 -14.97 -0.61 12.66
C GLU A 48 -14.75 -0.32 14.13
N GLU A 49 -13.49 -0.20 14.55
CA GLU A 49 -13.15 0.13 15.93
C GLU A 49 -13.73 1.47 16.34
N LEU A 50 -13.62 2.46 15.45
CA LEU A 50 -14.19 3.77 15.71
C LEU A 50 -15.69 3.72 15.83
N MET A 51 -16.37 3.04 14.89
CA MET A 51 -17.82 2.90 14.92
C MET A 51 -18.28 2.17 16.17
N LYS A 52 -17.55 1.15 16.58
CA LYS A 52 -17.86 0.41 17.80
C LYS A 52 -17.70 1.31 19.03
N ALA A 53 -16.63 2.09 19.07
CA ALA A 53 -16.39 3.01 20.17
C ALA A 53 -17.50 4.07 20.26
N ILE A 54 -17.96 4.56 19.11
CA ILE A 54 -19.06 5.52 19.06
C ILE A 54 -20.34 4.87 19.59
N ALA A 55 -20.63 3.62 19.16
CA ALA A 55 -21.83 2.89 19.61
C ALA A 55 -21.80 2.61 21.11
N GLU A 56 -20.63 2.36 21.68
CA GLU A 56 -20.46 2.11 23.12
C GLU A 56 -20.34 3.39 23.93
N SER A 57 -20.17 4.51 23.28
CA SER A 57 -20.04 5.81 23.95
C SER A 57 -21.36 6.23 24.58
N SER A 58 -21.26 6.96 25.69
CA SER A 58 -22.44 7.58 26.31
C SER A 58 -22.95 8.77 25.49
N ARG A 59 -22.17 9.24 24.55
CA ARG A 59 -22.57 10.34 23.67
C ARG A 59 -23.24 9.82 22.42
N SER A 60 -24.27 10.53 21.97
CA SER A 60 -24.93 10.16 20.73
C SER A 60 -24.02 10.43 19.54
N TYR A 61 -24.32 9.73 18.43
CA TYR A 61 -23.59 9.93 17.19
C TYR A 61 -23.61 11.38 16.72
N GLU A 62 -24.76 12.04 16.89
CA GLU A 62 -24.91 13.44 16.52
C GLU A 62 -24.02 14.36 17.35
N ASP A 63 -23.91 14.09 18.65
CA ASP A 63 -23.04 14.87 19.52
C ASP A 63 -21.58 14.74 19.12
N ILE A 64 -21.16 13.53 18.76
CA ILE A 64 -19.80 13.27 18.30
C ILE A 64 -19.52 14.01 16.99
N LEU A 65 -20.45 13.94 16.05
CA LEU A 65 -20.33 14.68 14.79
C LEU A 65 -20.24 16.18 15.02
N ARG A 66 -21.04 16.68 15.94
CA ARG A 66 -21.03 18.10 16.26
C ARG A 66 -19.70 18.52 16.86
N TYR A 67 -19.14 17.69 17.72
CA TYR A 67 -17.83 17.94 18.30
C TYR A 67 -16.74 17.98 17.24
N ILE A 68 -16.74 17.02 16.34
CA ILE A 68 -15.75 16.93 15.24
C ILE A 68 -15.86 18.15 14.34
N LYS A 69 -17.08 18.54 13.96
CA LYS A 69 -17.32 19.71 13.12
C LYS A 69 -16.87 21.00 13.80
N GLY A 70 -17.07 21.09 15.11
CA GLY A 70 -16.64 22.25 15.86
C GLY A 70 -15.12 22.38 15.99
N SER A 71 -14.39 21.27 15.85
CA SER A 71 -12.93 21.29 15.92
C SER A 71 -12.27 21.53 14.56
N LEU A 72 -13.04 21.50 13.47
CA LEU A 72 -12.54 21.77 12.13
C LEU A 72 -12.59 23.26 11.85
N PRO A 73 -11.66 23.80 11.04
CA PRO A 73 -11.75 25.19 10.62
C PRO A 73 -13.06 25.42 9.88
N GLU A 74 -13.78 26.45 10.27
CA GLU A 74 -15.00 26.80 9.54
C GLU A 74 -14.65 27.35 8.18
N GLU A 75 -15.31 26.81 7.17
CA GLU A 75 -15.23 27.39 5.85
C GLU A 75 -16.15 28.61 5.83
N GLU A 76 -15.55 29.75 5.63
CA GLU A 76 -16.36 30.96 5.47
C GLU A 76 -16.95 30.98 4.06
N ASP A 77 -18.21 31.23 3.97
CA ASP A 77 -18.89 31.37 2.70
C ASP A 77 -18.48 32.66 1.97
#